data_f8ecc01713e7349c23acf6c1a13e13a7
#
_entry.id   f8ecc01713e7349c23acf6c1a13e13a7
#
_cell.length_a   1.000
_cell.length_b   1.000
_cell.length_c   1.000
_cell.angle_alpha   90.00
_cell.angle_beta   90.00
_cell.angle_gamma   90.00
#
_symmetry.space_group_name_H-M   'P 1'
#
loop_
_entity.id
_entity.type
_entity.pdbx_description
1 polymer ?
#
loop_
_entity_poly.entity_id
_entity_poly.type
_entity_poly.pdbx_seq_one_letter_code
_entity_poly.pdbx_strand_id
1 'polypeptide(L)'
;MKRIFFATTLLVTLIFVGIFTWGRVQKEIAKIPEQVACTMEAKICPDGSAVGRTGPTCEFAPCPIATTTSASVSFGGTFEKDFIRVMPQELLEDSRCPVDVQCIQAGTVRVSVILDAEGEQKTVIMTQGVPVVFVGRVIELVSVAPVPNSKVTIRKQDYQFVFSVALK
;
A
#
# COMPACT_ATOMS: atom_id res chain seq x y z
N MET A 1 5.35 -39.53 -65.73
CA MET A 1 6.51 -39.06 -64.96
C MET A 1 6.28 -37.75 -64.20
N LYS A 2 5.67 -36.69 -64.81
CA LYS A 2 5.39 -35.41 -64.12
C LYS A 2 4.57 -35.52 -62.80
N ARG A 3 3.56 -36.40 -62.73
CA ARG A 3 2.68 -36.54 -61.53
C ARG A 3 3.43 -37.14 -60.32
N ILE A 4 4.40 -37.98 -60.53
CA ILE A 4 5.19 -38.60 -59.46
C ILE A 4 6.15 -37.61 -58.85
N PHE A 5 6.78 -36.76 -59.67
CA PHE A 5 7.67 -35.68 -59.20
C PHE A 5 6.94 -34.65 -58.33
N PHE A 6 5.69 -34.27 -58.68
CA PHE A 6 4.89 -33.35 -57.86
C PHE A 6 4.49 -33.97 -56.53
N ALA A 7 4.17 -35.26 -56.50
CA ALA A 7 3.80 -35.94 -55.26
C ALA A 7 4.99 -36.06 -54.29
N THR A 8 6.16 -36.37 -54.81
CA THR A 8 7.38 -36.49 -53.99
C THR A 8 7.85 -35.12 -53.42
N THR A 9 7.78 -34.08 -54.22
CA THR A 9 8.13 -32.72 -53.74
C THR A 9 7.19 -32.24 -52.68
N LEU A 10 5.87 -32.48 -52.82
CA LEU A 10 4.88 -32.12 -51.82
C LEU A 10 5.08 -32.86 -50.49
N LEU A 11 5.42 -34.16 -50.55
CA LEU A 11 5.67 -34.98 -49.37
C LEU A 11 6.91 -34.48 -48.61
N VAL A 12 8.01 -34.16 -49.31
CA VAL A 12 9.23 -33.65 -48.73
C VAL A 12 9.01 -32.30 -48.07
N THR A 13 8.25 -31.37 -48.67
CA THR A 13 7.95 -30.08 -48.08
C THR A 13 7.10 -30.21 -46.81
N LEU A 14 6.10 -31.10 -46.77
CA LEU A 14 5.34 -31.37 -45.57
C LEU A 14 6.14 -31.92 -44.42
N ILE A 15 7.11 -32.81 -44.69
CA ILE A 15 8.03 -33.36 -43.69
C ILE A 15 8.92 -32.23 -43.13
N PHE A 16 9.47 -31.38 -43.99
CA PHE A 16 10.30 -30.26 -43.54
C PHE A 16 9.54 -29.26 -42.68
N VAL A 17 8.31 -28.92 -43.05
CA VAL A 17 7.45 -28.02 -42.24
C VAL A 17 7.10 -28.67 -40.90
N GLY A 18 6.84 -29.99 -40.90
CA GLY A 18 6.55 -30.72 -39.66
C GLY A 18 7.74 -30.73 -38.68
N ILE A 19 8.95 -30.99 -39.18
CA ILE A 19 10.18 -30.99 -38.37
C ILE A 19 10.49 -29.57 -37.83
N PHE A 20 10.27 -28.53 -38.66
CA PHE A 20 10.53 -27.14 -38.28
C PHE A 20 9.55 -26.65 -37.23
N THR A 21 8.29 -27.00 -37.34
CA THR A 21 7.24 -26.64 -36.34
C THR A 21 7.47 -27.39 -35.03
N TRP A 22 7.81 -28.70 -35.10
CA TRP A 22 8.12 -29.49 -33.90
C TRP A 22 9.29 -28.94 -33.12
N GLY A 23 10.37 -28.53 -33.80
CA GLY A 23 11.55 -27.91 -33.18
C GLY A 23 11.25 -26.59 -32.49
N ARG A 24 10.29 -25.82 -33.02
CA ARG A 24 9.83 -24.56 -32.36
C ARG A 24 9.00 -24.85 -31.13
N VAL A 25 8.08 -25.80 -31.17
CA VAL A 25 7.25 -26.17 -30.02
C VAL A 25 8.10 -26.69 -28.86
N GLN A 26 9.11 -27.52 -29.13
CA GLN A 26 10.01 -28.02 -28.10
C GLN A 26 10.80 -26.89 -27.43
N LYS A 27 11.16 -25.83 -28.17
CA LYS A 27 11.93 -24.71 -27.66
C LYS A 27 11.11 -23.82 -26.72
N GLU A 28 9.79 -23.76 -26.92
CA GLU A 28 8.88 -23.02 -26.03
C GLU A 28 8.60 -23.80 -24.73
N ILE A 29 8.46 -25.12 -24.81
CA ILE A 29 8.23 -25.98 -23.62
C ILE A 29 9.44 -25.95 -22.67
N ALA A 30 10.66 -25.86 -23.20
CA ALA A 30 11.87 -25.78 -22.40
C ALA A 30 12.04 -24.47 -21.59
N LYS A 31 11.16 -23.50 -21.81
CA LYS A 31 11.16 -22.20 -21.09
C LYS A 31 10.20 -22.16 -19.88
N ILE A 32 9.47 -23.23 -19.61
CA ILE A 32 8.65 -23.30 -18.39
C ILE A 32 9.62 -23.39 -17.22
N PRO A 33 9.68 -22.38 -16.34
CA PRO A 33 10.57 -22.46 -15.18
C PRO A 33 10.12 -23.62 -14.29
N GLU A 34 11.08 -24.45 -13.89
CA GLU A 34 10.84 -25.54 -12.96
C GLU A 34 10.25 -24.96 -11.68
N GLN A 35 9.02 -25.38 -11.35
CA GLN A 35 8.36 -24.95 -10.13
C GLN A 35 9.05 -25.60 -8.93
N VAL A 36 9.92 -24.85 -8.27
CA VAL A 36 10.57 -25.28 -7.04
C VAL A 36 9.53 -25.24 -5.92
N ALA A 37 9.31 -26.39 -5.27
CA ALA A 37 8.48 -26.46 -4.07
C ALA A 37 9.25 -25.86 -2.89
N CYS A 38 8.84 -24.72 -2.41
CA CYS A 38 9.41 -24.06 -1.24
C CYS A 38 8.80 -24.59 0.05
N THR A 39 9.51 -24.42 1.16
CA THR A 39 9.00 -24.75 2.49
C THR A 39 7.76 -23.90 2.82
N MET A 40 6.80 -24.48 3.55
CA MET A 40 5.54 -23.81 3.94
C MET A 40 5.70 -22.86 5.15
N GLU A 41 6.85 -22.20 5.24
CA GLU A 41 7.07 -21.20 6.29
C GLU A 41 6.35 -19.90 5.96
N ALA A 42 5.80 -19.24 6.97
CA ALA A 42 5.17 -17.94 6.87
C ALA A 42 5.94 -16.90 7.67
N LYS A 43 6.15 -15.74 7.07
CA LYS A 43 6.68 -14.54 7.75
C LYS A 43 5.55 -13.59 8.03
N ILE A 44 5.44 -13.14 9.30
CA ILE A 44 4.45 -12.13 9.68
C ILE A 44 5.01 -10.75 9.33
N CYS A 45 4.22 -9.97 8.61
CA CYS A 45 4.52 -8.62 8.21
C CYS A 45 4.13 -7.60 9.32
N PRO A 46 4.68 -6.37 9.28
CA PRO A 46 4.34 -5.32 10.25
C PRO A 46 2.86 -4.94 10.30
N ASP A 47 2.11 -5.18 9.21
CA ASP A 47 0.66 -4.97 9.10
C ASP A 47 -0.17 -6.13 9.66
N GLY A 48 0.48 -7.18 10.19
CA GLY A 48 -0.17 -8.39 10.70
C GLY A 48 -0.52 -9.43 9.63
N SER A 49 -0.29 -9.17 8.35
CA SER A 49 -0.46 -10.15 7.27
C SER A 49 0.67 -11.19 7.30
N ALA A 50 0.45 -12.36 6.70
CA ALA A 50 1.46 -13.39 6.56
C ALA A 50 1.82 -13.59 5.09
N VAL A 51 3.11 -13.66 4.78
CA VAL A 51 3.63 -13.96 3.44
C VAL A 51 4.44 -15.25 3.45
N GLY A 52 4.22 -16.09 2.44
CA GLY A 52 4.94 -17.34 2.23
C GLY A 52 6.20 -17.16 1.37
N ARG A 53 6.96 -18.25 1.23
CA ARG A 53 8.07 -18.31 0.28
C ARG A 53 7.56 -18.56 -1.14
N THR A 54 8.18 -17.90 -2.12
CA THR A 54 7.83 -18.04 -3.54
C THR A 54 9.05 -18.42 -4.36
N GLY A 55 8.87 -19.33 -5.34
CA GLY A 55 9.94 -19.79 -6.21
C GLY A 55 10.40 -18.74 -7.22
N PRO A 56 11.54 -18.91 -7.91
CA PRO A 56 12.45 -20.09 -7.86
C PRO A 56 13.47 -20.05 -6.71
N THR A 57 13.69 -18.91 -6.06
CA THR A 57 14.71 -18.72 -5.00
C THR A 57 14.20 -19.09 -3.61
N CYS A 58 12.93 -19.38 -3.45
CA CYS A 58 12.29 -19.64 -2.15
C CYS A 58 12.50 -18.51 -1.13
N GLU A 59 12.59 -17.29 -1.58
CA GLU A 59 12.57 -16.12 -0.72
C GLU A 59 11.14 -15.78 -0.27
N PHE A 60 11.01 -15.12 0.88
CA PHE A 60 9.71 -14.63 1.30
C PHE A 60 9.20 -13.56 0.33
N ALA A 61 7.94 -13.68 -0.06
CA ALA A 61 7.30 -12.61 -0.81
C ALA A 61 7.45 -11.27 -0.06
N PRO A 62 7.60 -10.14 -0.77
CA PRO A 62 7.63 -8.85 -0.11
C PRO A 62 6.33 -8.65 0.67
N CYS A 63 6.46 -8.14 1.90
CA CYS A 63 5.30 -7.77 2.68
C CYS A 63 4.46 -6.76 1.91
N PRO A 64 3.10 -6.85 1.95
CA PRO A 64 2.26 -5.82 1.38
C PRO A 64 2.69 -4.48 1.97
N ILE A 65 3.12 -3.58 1.12
CA ILE A 65 3.25 -2.19 1.53
C ILE A 65 1.80 -1.75 1.67
N ALA A 66 1.31 -1.64 2.92
CA ALA A 66 0.08 -0.91 3.14
C ALA A 66 0.30 0.45 2.47
N THR A 67 -0.34 0.67 1.33
CA THR A 67 -0.30 1.97 0.67
C THR A 67 -1.12 2.91 1.54
N THR A 68 -0.54 3.27 2.68
CA THR A 68 -1.06 4.32 3.53
C THR A 68 -0.81 5.60 2.74
N THR A 69 -1.75 5.94 1.89
CA THR A 69 -1.73 7.26 1.25
C THR A 69 -1.96 8.24 2.37
N SER A 70 -0.89 8.80 2.90
CA SER A 70 -0.93 9.89 3.85
C SER A 70 -0.75 11.18 3.08
N ALA A 71 -1.66 12.11 3.23
CA ALA A 71 -1.51 13.47 2.74
C ALA A 71 -1.60 14.43 3.91
N SER A 72 -0.80 15.49 3.89
CA SER A 72 -0.91 16.54 4.89
C SER A 72 -2.04 17.49 4.55
N VAL A 73 -2.85 17.85 5.54
CA VAL A 73 -3.96 18.79 5.41
C VAL A 73 -3.91 19.83 6.53
N SER A 74 -4.19 21.09 6.19
CA SER A 74 -4.31 22.20 7.14
C SER A 74 -5.72 22.31 7.69
N PHE A 75 -5.94 23.19 8.68
CA PHE A 75 -7.28 23.61 9.08
C PHE A 75 -8.08 24.17 7.89
N GLY A 76 -9.33 23.74 7.77
CA GLY A 76 -10.21 24.10 6.65
C GLY A 76 -9.93 23.35 5.34
N GLY A 77 -8.86 22.57 5.28
CA GLY A 77 -8.60 21.65 4.17
C GLY A 77 -9.35 20.34 4.36
N THR A 78 -9.33 19.51 3.30
CA THR A 78 -9.94 18.17 3.29
C THR A 78 -8.92 17.14 2.85
N PHE A 79 -8.78 16.07 3.62
CA PHE A 79 -8.12 14.85 3.21
C PHE A 79 -9.20 13.86 2.76
N GLU A 80 -9.05 13.31 1.57
CA GLU A 80 -10.00 12.34 1.01
C GLU A 80 -9.28 11.06 0.59
N LYS A 81 -9.80 9.93 1.05
CA LYS A 81 -9.35 8.59 0.67
C LYS A 81 -10.46 7.56 0.90
N ASP A 82 -10.62 6.64 -0.05
CA ASP A 82 -11.55 5.50 0.05
C ASP A 82 -12.97 5.93 0.44
N PHE A 83 -13.46 7.03 -0.15
CA PHE A 83 -14.75 7.67 0.11
C PHE A 83 -14.90 8.30 1.51
N ILE A 84 -13.84 8.34 2.30
CA ILE A 84 -13.79 9.05 3.58
C ILE A 84 -13.19 10.44 3.36
N ARG A 85 -13.86 11.46 3.85
CA ARG A 85 -13.36 12.84 3.96
C ARG A 85 -13.07 13.16 5.40
N VAL A 86 -11.89 13.68 5.67
CA VAL A 86 -11.43 14.11 7.00
C VAL A 86 -11.12 15.59 6.94
N MET A 87 -11.82 16.36 7.77
CA MET A 87 -11.71 17.83 7.78
C MET A 87 -11.33 18.30 9.18
N PRO A 88 -10.06 18.71 9.42
CA PRO A 88 -9.64 19.28 10.71
C PRO A 88 -10.35 20.61 10.97
N GLN A 89 -10.94 20.77 12.17
CA GLN A 89 -11.70 21.94 12.56
C GLN A 89 -10.98 22.76 13.60
N GLU A 90 -10.56 22.13 14.70
CA GLU A 90 -10.02 22.82 15.86
C GLU A 90 -8.96 22.00 16.55
N LEU A 91 -7.87 22.68 16.96
CA LEU A 91 -6.86 22.12 17.85
C LEU A 91 -7.37 22.26 19.27
N LEU A 92 -7.61 21.15 19.94
CA LEU A 92 -8.08 21.15 21.34
C LEU A 92 -6.93 21.14 22.33
N GLU A 93 -5.83 20.44 21.96
CA GLU A 93 -4.65 20.27 22.79
C GLU A 93 -3.43 20.01 21.93
N ASP A 94 -2.30 20.64 22.27
CA ASP A 94 -0.98 20.30 21.81
C ASP A 94 0.00 20.40 22.99
N SER A 95 0.21 19.28 23.66
CA SER A 95 1.11 19.14 24.80
C SER A 95 2.39 18.39 24.45
N ARG A 96 2.71 18.22 23.13
CA ARG A 96 3.92 17.55 22.68
C ARG A 96 5.18 18.18 23.27
N CYS A 97 6.14 17.32 23.61
CA CYS A 97 7.44 17.80 24.10
C CYS A 97 8.18 18.58 22.99
N PRO A 98 8.61 19.82 23.24
CA PRO A 98 9.46 20.55 22.32
C PRO A 98 10.79 19.83 22.09
N VAL A 99 11.31 19.89 20.86
CA VAL A 99 12.55 19.17 20.48
C VAL A 99 13.81 19.67 21.14
N ASP A 100 13.78 20.89 21.72
CA ASP A 100 14.92 21.56 22.35
C ASP A 100 14.90 21.44 23.87
N VAL A 101 13.99 20.67 24.46
CA VAL A 101 13.90 20.43 25.90
C VAL A 101 13.69 18.94 26.18
N GLN A 102 13.96 18.53 27.42
CA GLN A 102 13.70 17.16 27.87
C GLN A 102 12.46 17.14 28.77
N CYS A 103 11.42 16.42 28.35
CA CYS A 103 10.18 16.28 29.11
C CYS A 103 10.15 14.95 29.87
N ILE A 104 9.42 14.94 30.98
CA ILE A 104 9.17 13.70 31.74
C ILE A 104 8.16 12.81 31.01
N GLN A 105 7.21 13.42 30.27
CA GLN A 105 6.18 12.74 29.49
C GLN A 105 6.16 13.27 28.06
N ALA A 106 5.83 12.40 27.10
CA ALA A 106 5.84 12.75 25.67
C ALA A 106 4.78 13.79 25.27
N GLY A 107 3.71 13.93 26.03
CA GLY A 107 2.56 14.77 25.65
C GLY A 107 1.78 14.21 24.47
N THR A 108 0.74 14.93 24.05
CA THR A 108 -0.15 14.48 22.97
C THR A 108 -0.73 15.65 22.18
N VAL A 109 -1.33 15.35 21.02
CA VAL A 109 -2.14 16.27 20.23
C VAL A 109 -3.57 15.75 20.13
N ARG A 110 -4.54 16.63 20.35
CA ARG A 110 -5.96 16.34 20.19
C ARG A 110 -6.60 17.36 19.27
N VAL A 111 -7.28 16.86 18.24
CA VAL A 111 -7.89 17.68 17.18
C VAL A 111 -9.35 17.28 17.01
N SER A 112 -10.23 18.25 16.95
CA SER A 112 -11.61 18.04 16.52
C SER A 112 -11.62 17.96 15.00
N VAL A 113 -12.17 16.88 14.44
CA VAL A 113 -12.31 16.65 13.00
C VAL A 113 -13.74 16.30 12.65
N ILE A 114 -14.16 16.69 11.45
CA ILE A 114 -15.38 16.16 10.84
C ILE A 114 -14.97 15.00 9.93
N LEU A 115 -15.58 13.84 10.14
CA LEU A 115 -15.54 12.69 9.26
C LEU A 115 -16.83 12.67 8.44
N ASP A 116 -16.70 12.46 7.14
CA ASP A 116 -17.84 12.39 6.21
C ASP A 116 -17.62 11.20 5.26
N ALA A 117 -18.61 10.33 5.17
CA ALA A 117 -18.60 9.17 4.28
C ALA A 117 -20.02 8.68 4.02
N GLU A 118 -20.32 8.32 2.78
CA GLU A 118 -21.59 7.68 2.38
C GLU A 118 -22.86 8.41 2.86
N GLY A 119 -22.77 9.74 3.03
CA GLY A 119 -23.88 10.56 3.53
C GLY A 119 -23.98 10.62 5.06
N GLU A 120 -23.12 9.93 5.78
CA GLU A 120 -22.96 10.06 7.22
C GLU A 120 -21.87 11.08 7.55
N GLN A 121 -22.17 12.04 8.41
CA GLN A 121 -21.23 13.03 8.89
C GLN A 121 -21.15 12.98 10.42
N LYS A 122 -19.93 12.96 10.96
CA LYS A 122 -19.70 12.87 12.40
C LYS A 122 -18.51 13.73 12.82
N THR A 123 -18.70 14.54 13.87
CA THR A 123 -17.59 15.22 14.54
C THR A 123 -17.00 14.30 15.60
N VAL A 124 -15.68 14.08 15.54
CA VAL A 124 -14.93 13.25 16.48
C VAL A 124 -13.69 13.98 16.97
N ILE A 125 -13.23 13.62 18.17
CA ILE A 125 -11.93 14.06 18.68
C ILE A 125 -10.92 12.98 18.36
N MET A 126 -9.93 13.31 17.57
CA MET A 126 -8.82 12.42 17.25
C MET A 126 -7.60 12.78 18.10
N THR A 127 -7.00 11.77 18.71
CA THR A 127 -5.72 11.87 19.42
C THR A 127 -4.64 11.26 18.53
N GLN A 128 -3.50 11.91 18.42
CA GLN A 128 -2.39 11.39 17.62
C GLN A 128 -2.00 9.97 18.06
N GLY A 129 -1.87 9.04 17.10
CA GLY A 129 -1.53 7.65 17.33
C GLY A 129 -2.70 6.78 17.85
N VAL A 130 -3.91 7.34 17.99
CA VAL A 130 -5.09 6.59 18.45
C VAL A 130 -6.07 6.44 17.29
N PRO A 131 -6.30 5.23 16.79
CA PRO A 131 -7.20 5.00 15.66
C PRO A 131 -8.69 5.17 16.05
N VAL A 132 -9.48 5.66 15.10
CA VAL A 132 -10.94 5.78 15.18
C VAL A 132 -11.57 4.95 14.08
N VAL A 133 -12.65 4.23 14.39
CA VAL A 133 -13.40 3.46 13.39
C VAL A 133 -14.63 4.28 12.95
N PHE A 134 -14.76 4.47 11.63
CA PHE A 134 -15.89 5.15 11.02
C PHE A 134 -16.25 4.49 9.68
N VAL A 135 -17.50 4.12 9.47
CA VAL A 135 -18.03 3.47 8.25
C VAL A 135 -17.11 2.33 7.74
N GLY A 136 -16.76 1.39 8.65
CA GLY A 136 -15.93 0.22 8.31
C GLY A 136 -14.47 0.52 7.95
N ARG A 137 -13.99 1.74 8.19
CA ARG A 137 -12.61 2.17 8.00
C ARG A 137 -11.96 2.51 9.33
N VAL A 138 -10.65 2.31 9.39
CA VAL A 138 -9.80 2.74 10.50
C VAL A 138 -9.09 4.02 10.07
N ILE A 139 -9.32 5.10 10.81
CA ILE A 139 -8.75 6.41 10.54
C ILE A 139 -7.83 6.77 11.69
N GLU A 140 -6.63 7.21 11.39
CA GLU A 140 -5.63 7.58 12.39
C GLU A 140 -5.00 8.93 12.06
N LEU A 141 -4.81 9.78 13.09
CA LEU A 141 -3.96 10.97 13.03
C LEU A 141 -2.51 10.52 13.27
N VAL A 142 -1.77 10.33 12.19
CA VAL A 142 -0.41 9.75 12.21
C VAL A 142 0.61 10.74 12.76
N SER A 143 0.58 11.97 12.24
CA SER A 143 1.53 13.00 12.67
C SER A 143 0.96 14.40 12.53
N VAL A 144 1.55 15.34 13.28
CA VAL A 144 1.18 16.75 13.25
C VAL A 144 2.46 17.58 13.16
N ALA A 145 2.51 18.46 12.16
CA ALA A 145 3.59 19.43 11.98
C ALA A 145 3.08 20.85 12.26
N PRO A 146 3.98 21.79 12.59
CA PRO A 146 5.40 21.57 12.86
C PRO A 146 5.64 20.87 14.21
N VAL A 147 6.84 20.35 14.40
CA VAL A 147 7.26 19.83 15.70
C VAL A 147 7.44 21.01 16.64
N PRO A 148 6.95 20.97 17.90
CA PRO A 148 7.10 22.06 18.84
C PRO A 148 8.56 22.38 19.15
N ASN A 149 8.83 23.68 19.35
CA ASN A 149 10.08 24.19 19.85
C ASN A 149 9.79 25.21 20.96
N SER A 150 10.50 25.17 22.09
CA SER A 150 10.20 26.00 23.24
C SER A 150 10.33 27.51 22.97
N LYS A 151 11.06 27.89 21.93
CA LYS A 151 11.33 29.28 21.54
C LYS A 151 10.38 29.83 20.48
N VAL A 152 9.49 28.96 19.92
CA VAL A 152 8.64 29.32 18.80
C VAL A 152 7.19 28.96 19.10
N THR A 153 6.32 29.95 19.02
CA THR A 153 4.87 29.71 19.10
C THR A 153 4.33 29.27 17.74
N ILE A 154 3.70 28.10 17.68
CA ILE A 154 3.06 27.60 16.48
C ILE A 154 1.72 28.33 16.31
N ARG A 155 1.49 28.98 15.16
CA ARG A 155 0.23 29.63 14.84
C ARG A 155 -0.75 28.59 14.27
N LYS A 156 -2.05 28.77 14.49
CA LYS A 156 -3.10 27.85 14.03
C LYS A 156 -2.97 27.48 12.53
N GLN A 157 -2.63 28.45 11.70
CA GLN A 157 -2.50 28.28 10.25
C GLN A 157 -1.27 27.45 9.82
N ASP A 158 -0.29 27.32 10.71
CA ASP A 158 0.96 26.59 10.40
C ASP A 158 0.82 25.08 10.65
N TYR A 159 -0.27 24.65 11.29
CA TYR A 159 -0.51 23.23 11.56
C TYR A 159 -0.82 22.45 10.29
N GLN A 160 -0.16 21.30 10.15
CA GLN A 160 -0.38 20.30 9.12
C GLN A 160 -0.64 18.96 9.78
N PHE A 161 -1.72 18.33 9.41
CA PHE A 161 -2.16 17.05 9.97
C PHE A 161 -1.99 15.96 8.91
N VAL A 162 -1.39 14.85 9.28
CA VAL A 162 -1.26 13.69 8.40
C VAL A 162 -2.20 12.61 8.90
N PHE A 163 -3.20 12.28 8.09
CA PHE A 163 -4.14 11.20 8.37
C PHE A 163 -3.81 9.96 7.54
N SER A 164 -4.14 8.80 8.08
CA SER A 164 -4.18 7.54 7.34
C SER A 164 -5.59 6.96 7.40
N VAL A 165 -5.96 6.28 6.31
CA VAL A 165 -7.21 5.52 6.23
C VAL A 165 -6.87 4.11 5.76
N ALA A 166 -7.35 3.10 6.49
CA ALA A 166 -7.18 1.69 6.19
C ALA A 166 -8.52 0.95 6.27
N LEU A 167 -8.61 -0.20 5.64
CA LEU A 167 -9.72 -1.15 5.84
C LEU A 167 -9.65 -1.71 7.27
N LYS A 168 -10.82 -1.91 7.88
CA LYS A 168 -10.94 -2.58 9.18
C LYS A 168 -10.74 -4.08 9.01
#